data_d90f2e05cf76a1e2e8a9ee212d1e8229
#
_entry.id   d90f2e05cf76a1e2e8a9ee212d1e8229
#
_cell.length_a   1.000
_cell.length_b   1.000
_cell.length_c   1.000
_cell.angle_alpha   90.00
_cell.angle_beta   90.00
_cell.angle_gamma   90.00
#
_symmetry.space_group_name_H-M   'P 1'
#
loop_
_entity.id
_entity.type
_entity.pdbx_description
1 polymer ?
#
loop_
_entity_poly.entity_id
_entity_poly.type
_entity_poly.pdbx_seq_one_letter_code
_entity_poly.pdbx_strand_id
1 'polypeptide(L)'
;MPCPHRFLTALAVLLCASVALAADAPASKPAKPRDYTDRILTPKPPATPRVNGPNIYGQRPGRPFLYTIPATGDRPMQFAVDNLPEGLKVDEKTGRITGTVEKEGKYEVILRATNDKGTNEKKFRIVIGDTLALTPPMGWNSWNSWAKDVDQEKVFASAKAMVDKGLINHGWTYVNIDDGWQKSRGGEFNGIQPNEKFPDMKGLADRIHDMGLKIGIYSTPWISSYAEFVGGSSDEEDGRWDPSWKGRDWRKDGKKLFAENDAKQWAAWGIDYLKYDWNPRSAPGKVSNDVFEKQVADMAKALENSGRDIVYSYSNSMPFDAIPQVNKYLNAWRTTGDIRDSWWSLSSIGFQQDKWAEYAKPGHWNDPDMLVVGHVGWSKNLHPSNLTADEQYLHISLWSLLSAPLLIGCPIEQMDDFTLSLLTNDEVIAVNQDALGKQGRLVSQQGGEVTYENVRPGRDTQTKTYPRGQVWVKELEDGGRAVGLINAGKEEMKIVADFKELKLDGKQIVRDLWRQKDIGTFDGKYEATVPSHGVVFVKLTPAK
;
A
#
# COMPACT_ATOMS: atom_id res chain seq x y z
N MET A 1 -1.73 -90.75 -8.33
CA MET A 1 -0.59 -90.09 -7.72
C MET A 1 -1.00 -88.63 -7.51
N PRO A 2 -1.10 -88.13 -6.29
CA PRO A 2 -1.73 -86.83 -5.99
C PRO A 2 -0.69 -85.73 -5.96
N CYS A 3 -1.12 -84.57 -6.45
CA CYS A 3 -0.43 -83.33 -6.39
C CYS A 3 -0.85 -82.58 -5.11
N PRO A 4 0.04 -81.96 -4.35
CA PRO A 4 -0.34 -81.22 -3.14
C PRO A 4 -0.68 -79.78 -3.39
N HIS A 5 -1.82 -79.33 -2.86
CA HIS A 5 -2.24 -77.92 -2.76
C HIS A 5 -1.34 -77.17 -1.80
N ARG A 6 -0.83 -76.03 -2.27
CA ARG A 6 -0.24 -74.97 -1.41
C ARG A 6 -1.30 -73.97 -1.05
N PHE A 7 -1.63 -73.84 0.21
CA PHE A 7 -2.39 -72.76 0.79
C PHE A 7 -1.52 -71.47 0.84
N LEU A 8 -1.97 -70.38 0.20
CA LEU A 8 -1.46 -69.06 0.44
C LEU A 8 -2.32 -68.37 1.51
N THR A 9 -1.74 -68.15 2.67
CA THR A 9 -2.31 -67.34 3.75
C THR A 9 -2.05 -65.87 3.42
N ALA A 10 -3.12 -65.12 3.11
CA ALA A 10 -3.07 -63.70 2.97
C ALA A 10 -3.04 -63.07 4.37
N LEU A 11 -1.93 -62.41 4.71
CA LEU A 11 -1.77 -61.61 5.92
C LEU A 11 -2.35 -60.20 5.64
N ALA A 12 -3.53 -59.94 6.17
CA ALA A 12 -4.11 -58.60 6.15
C ALA A 12 -3.41 -57.74 7.21
N VAL A 13 -2.60 -56.77 6.76
CA VAL A 13 -2.03 -55.73 7.63
C VAL A 13 -3.07 -54.65 7.81
N LEU A 14 -3.70 -54.59 8.97
CA LEU A 14 -4.50 -53.46 9.41
C LEU A 14 -3.55 -52.26 9.69
N LEU A 15 -3.52 -51.28 8.81
CA LEU A 15 -2.97 -49.95 9.14
C LEU A 15 -3.99 -49.21 10.02
N CYS A 16 -3.76 -49.20 11.32
CA CYS A 16 -4.40 -48.25 12.22
C CYS A 16 -3.82 -46.85 11.94
N ALA A 17 -4.54 -46.04 11.17
CA ALA A 17 -4.27 -44.62 11.09
C ALA A 17 -4.65 -43.98 12.44
N SER A 18 -3.66 -43.75 13.29
CA SER A 18 -3.79 -42.88 14.46
C SER A 18 -3.97 -41.44 13.98
N VAL A 19 -5.21 -40.97 13.97
CA VAL A 19 -5.53 -39.56 13.90
C VAL A 19 -5.02 -38.95 15.22
N ALA A 20 -3.83 -38.35 15.19
CA ALA A 20 -3.39 -37.49 16.27
C ALA A 20 -4.24 -36.24 16.21
N LEU A 21 -5.23 -36.13 17.10
CA LEU A 21 -5.85 -34.85 17.46
C LEU A 21 -4.72 -33.97 17.95
N ALA A 22 -4.38 -32.95 17.15
CA ALA A 22 -3.56 -31.86 17.61
C ALA A 22 -4.32 -31.20 18.76
N ALA A 23 -3.83 -31.42 19.99
CA ALA A 23 -4.32 -30.71 21.15
C ALA A 23 -4.11 -29.21 20.86
N ASP A 24 -5.20 -28.45 20.88
CA ASP A 24 -5.17 -26.99 20.83
C ASP A 24 -4.21 -26.51 21.92
N ALA A 25 -3.13 -25.88 21.52
CA ALA A 25 -2.29 -25.12 22.45
C ALA A 25 -3.21 -24.11 23.15
N PRO A 26 -3.13 -23.97 24.48
CA PRO A 26 -3.97 -23.04 25.20
C PRO A 26 -3.82 -21.67 24.56
N ALA A 27 -4.97 -21.06 24.16
CA ALA A 27 -4.99 -19.71 23.62
C ALA A 27 -4.24 -18.79 24.60
N SER A 28 -3.14 -18.22 24.16
CA SER A 28 -2.43 -17.23 24.94
C SER A 28 -3.41 -16.12 25.30
N LYS A 29 -3.48 -15.76 26.58
CA LYS A 29 -4.29 -14.61 27.02
C LYS A 29 -3.97 -13.45 26.10
N PRO A 30 -5.00 -12.72 25.58
CA PRO A 30 -4.73 -11.56 24.74
C PRO A 30 -3.76 -10.64 25.49
N ALA A 31 -2.63 -10.34 24.86
CA ALA A 31 -1.68 -9.39 25.40
C ALA A 31 -2.43 -8.08 25.68
N LYS A 32 -2.23 -7.50 26.86
CA LYS A 32 -2.78 -6.16 27.15
C LYS A 32 -2.38 -5.23 25.99
N PRO A 33 -3.32 -4.40 25.48
CA PRO A 33 -2.98 -3.40 24.48
C PRO A 33 -1.75 -2.63 25.00
N ARG A 34 -0.71 -2.53 24.16
CA ARG A 34 0.44 -1.70 24.47
C ARG A 34 -0.03 -0.26 24.34
N ASP A 35 -0.01 0.49 25.44
CA ASP A 35 -0.28 1.92 25.41
C ASP A 35 1.00 2.64 25.00
N TYR A 36 0.98 3.29 23.83
CA TYR A 36 2.09 4.09 23.32
C TYR A 36 1.76 5.59 23.30
N THR A 37 0.80 6.05 24.10
CA THR A 37 0.40 7.47 24.16
C THR A 37 1.59 8.39 24.54
N ASP A 38 2.47 7.93 25.42
CA ASP A 38 3.71 8.63 25.81
C ASP A 38 4.78 8.64 24.70
N ARG A 39 4.58 7.87 23.64
CA ARG A 39 5.51 7.75 22.50
C ARG A 39 5.08 8.60 21.31
N ILE A 40 4.00 9.37 21.39
CA ILE A 40 3.51 10.24 20.32
C ILE A 40 4.50 11.38 20.09
N LEU A 41 5.10 11.44 18.89
CA LEU A 41 6.05 12.49 18.48
C LEU A 41 5.39 13.56 17.61
N THR A 42 4.36 13.19 16.85
CA THR A 42 3.65 14.10 15.93
C THR A 42 2.88 15.16 16.72
N PRO A 43 3.16 16.46 16.50
CA PRO A 43 2.40 17.52 17.16
C PRO A 43 0.98 17.59 16.61
N LYS A 44 0.06 18.10 17.42
CA LYS A 44 -1.30 18.41 16.94
C LYS A 44 -1.23 19.50 15.86
N PRO A 45 -2.04 19.40 14.78
CA PRO A 45 -2.13 20.44 13.79
C PRO A 45 -2.52 21.79 14.41
N PRO A 46 -2.03 22.92 13.88
CA PRO A 46 -2.46 24.25 14.34
C PRO A 46 -3.93 24.52 14.00
N ALA A 47 -4.56 25.42 14.74
CA ALA A 47 -5.92 25.88 14.45
C ALA A 47 -6.05 26.63 13.12
N THR A 48 -4.95 27.28 12.66
CA THR A 48 -4.89 27.91 11.34
C THR A 48 -4.90 26.86 10.23
N PRO A 49 -5.50 27.17 9.07
CA PRO A 49 -5.51 26.23 7.95
C PRO A 49 -4.10 25.87 7.47
N ARG A 50 -3.92 24.62 7.06
CA ARG A 50 -2.75 24.13 6.35
C ARG A 50 -3.20 23.17 5.26
N VAL A 51 -2.91 23.48 3.99
CA VAL A 51 -3.16 22.60 2.85
C VAL A 51 -2.04 21.57 2.76
N ASN A 52 -2.38 20.31 2.93
CA ASN A 52 -1.48 19.15 2.99
C ASN A 52 -1.43 18.37 1.66
N GLY A 53 -0.95 17.14 1.69
CA GLY A 53 -0.95 16.21 0.56
C GLY A 53 0.07 16.55 -0.54
N PRO A 54 -0.07 15.94 -1.73
CA PRO A 54 0.88 16.11 -2.83
C PRO A 54 0.84 17.52 -3.45
N ASN A 55 1.85 17.82 -4.27
CA ASN A 55 1.90 19.05 -5.08
C ASN A 55 1.42 18.82 -6.52
N ILE A 56 0.99 17.60 -6.85
CA ILE A 56 0.67 17.18 -8.22
C ILE A 56 -0.39 16.08 -8.21
N TYR A 57 -1.27 16.09 -9.21
CA TYR A 57 -2.26 15.05 -9.45
C TYR A 57 -2.38 14.79 -10.95
N GLY A 58 -2.46 13.52 -11.36
CA GLY A 58 -2.55 13.08 -12.75
C GLY A 58 -3.90 12.45 -13.07
N GLN A 59 -4.41 12.74 -14.27
CA GLN A 59 -5.65 12.16 -14.79
C GLN A 59 -5.63 12.13 -16.32
N ARG A 60 -6.32 11.16 -16.94
CA ARG A 60 -6.50 11.11 -18.38
C ARG A 60 -7.57 12.09 -18.86
N PRO A 61 -7.46 12.59 -20.11
CA PRO A 61 -8.49 13.46 -20.72
C PRO A 61 -9.86 12.76 -20.74
N GLY A 62 -10.92 13.53 -20.57
CA GLY A 62 -12.30 13.05 -20.67
C GLY A 62 -12.75 12.10 -19.58
N ARG A 63 -11.96 11.89 -18.53
CA ARG A 63 -12.31 10.99 -17.41
C ARG A 63 -12.92 11.75 -16.24
N PRO A 64 -13.80 11.12 -15.43
CA PRO A 64 -14.36 11.72 -14.24
C PRO A 64 -13.28 12.10 -13.24
N PHE A 65 -13.21 13.37 -12.86
CA PHE A 65 -12.23 13.93 -11.92
C PHE A 65 -12.78 13.92 -10.50
N LEU A 66 -12.00 13.42 -9.56
CA LEU A 66 -12.28 13.53 -8.13
C LEU A 66 -10.98 13.73 -7.37
N TYR A 67 -10.83 14.90 -6.75
CA TYR A 67 -9.74 15.22 -5.85
C TYR A 67 -10.28 16.03 -4.67
N THR A 68 -10.02 15.60 -3.44
CA THR A 68 -10.39 16.35 -2.23
C THR A 68 -9.16 17.08 -1.72
N ILE A 69 -9.25 18.41 -1.55
CA ILE A 69 -8.17 19.24 -1.02
C ILE A 69 -7.92 18.81 0.43
N PRO A 70 -6.78 18.16 0.74
CA PRO A 70 -6.48 17.79 2.12
C PRO A 70 -6.06 19.03 2.90
N ALA A 71 -6.76 19.35 3.98
CA ALA A 71 -6.41 20.50 4.81
C ALA A 71 -6.73 20.25 6.28
N THR A 72 -5.77 20.55 7.15
CA THR A 72 -5.91 20.60 8.60
C THR A 72 -6.18 22.01 9.07
N GLY A 73 -6.71 22.17 10.29
CA GLY A 73 -7.13 23.43 10.92
C GLY A 73 -8.53 23.32 11.50
N ASP A 74 -8.93 24.32 12.28
CA ASP A 74 -10.26 24.38 12.88
C ASP A 74 -11.36 24.46 11.82
N ARG A 75 -12.49 23.80 12.08
CA ARG A 75 -13.69 23.86 11.24
C ARG A 75 -14.72 24.81 11.85
N PRO A 76 -15.57 25.51 11.05
CA PRO A 76 -15.72 25.35 9.59
C PRO A 76 -14.57 25.95 8.78
N MET A 77 -14.34 25.41 7.60
CA MET A 77 -13.31 25.84 6.66
C MET A 77 -13.94 26.02 5.27
N GLN A 78 -13.48 27.02 4.53
CA GLN A 78 -13.88 27.27 3.16
C GLN A 78 -12.70 26.99 2.22
N PHE A 79 -13.02 26.47 1.04
CA PHE A 79 -12.04 26.11 0.02
C PHE A 79 -12.27 26.90 -1.26
N ALA A 80 -11.17 27.27 -1.91
CA ALA A 80 -11.17 27.86 -3.24
C ALA A 80 -9.99 27.35 -4.05
N VAL A 81 -10.08 27.46 -5.37
CA VAL A 81 -8.99 27.12 -6.28
C VAL A 81 -8.87 28.21 -7.35
N ASP A 82 -7.72 28.86 -7.43
CA ASP A 82 -7.43 29.81 -8.49
C ASP A 82 -6.91 29.06 -9.74
N ASN A 83 -7.27 29.56 -10.92
CA ASN A 83 -6.86 29.03 -12.22
C ASN A 83 -7.29 27.55 -12.46
N LEU A 84 -8.42 27.16 -11.90
CA LEU A 84 -8.95 25.81 -12.10
C LEU A 84 -9.22 25.58 -13.60
N PRO A 85 -8.79 24.42 -14.21
CA PRO A 85 -9.07 24.12 -15.60
C PRO A 85 -10.57 24.14 -15.92
N GLU A 86 -10.91 24.55 -17.15
CA GLU A 86 -12.26 24.46 -17.65
C GLU A 86 -12.80 23.03 -17.54
N GLY A 87 -14.05 22.88 -17.14
CA GLY A 87 -14.69 21.59 -16.89
C GLY A 87 -14.59 21.10 -15.45
N LEU A 88 -13.72 21.70 -14.61
CA LEU A 88 -13.66 21.38 -13.18
C LEU A 88 -14.37 22.46 -12.35
N LYS A 89 -14.88 22.01 -11.20
CA LYS A 89 -15.46 22.86 -10.15
C LYS A 89 -15.02 22.41 -8.77
N VAL A 90 -14.87 23.33 -7.84
CA VAL A 90 -14.61 23.04 -6.43
C VAL A 90 -15.88 23.28 -5.61
N ASP A 91 -16.17 22.37 -4.69
CA ASP A 91 -17.16 22.57 -3.64
C ASP A 91 -16.48 23.35 -2.49
N GLU A 92 -16.93 24.56 -2.23
CA GLU A 92 -16.33 25.48 -1.27
C GLU A 92 -16.39 25.00 0.19
N LYS A 93 -17.31 24.08 0.52
CA LYS A 93 -17.49 23.57 1.88
C LYS A 93 -16.67 22.31 2.14
N THR A 94 -16.54 21.46 1.14
CA THR A 94 -15.89 20.16 1.27
C THR A 94 -14.48 20.13 0.68
N GLY A 95 -14.12 21.08 -0.17
CA GLY A 95 -12.85 21.09 -0.90
C GLY A 95 -12.78 20.05 -2.02
N ARG A 96 -13.89 19.42 -2.40
CA ARG A 96 -13.93 18.45 -3.50
C ARG A 96 -13.87 19.14 -4.84
N ILE A 97 -12.91 18.75 -5.66
CA ILE A 97 -12.79 19.15 -7.06
C ILE A 97 -13.35 18.03 -7.91
N THR A 98 -14.35 18.32 -8.72
CA THR A 98 -15.04 17.35 -9.60
C THR A 98 -15.26 17.94 -10.99
N GLY A 99 -15.55 17.08 -11.97
CA GLY A 99 -15.82 17.46 -13.35
C GLY A 99 -15.05 16.60 -14.34
N THR A 100 -14.70 17.17 -15.49
CA THR A 100 -13.96 16.49 -16.56
C THR A 100 -13.11 17.53 -17.30
N VAL A 101 -11.88 17.17 -17.66
CA VAL A 101 -10.99 18.01 -18.47
C VAL A 101 -10.67 17.26 -19.76
N GLU A 102 -11.05 17.86 -20.89
CA GLU A 102 -10.86 17.23 -22.22
C GLU A 102 -9.45 17.49 -22.78
N LYS A 103 -8.87 18.62 -22.45
CA LYS A 103 -7.62 19.05 -23.07
C LYS A 103 -6.42 18.59 -22.24
N GLU A 104 -5.50 17.87 -22.89
CA GLU A 104 -4.20 17.55 -22.29
C GLU A 104 -3.40 18.79 -21.93
N GLY A 105 -2.63 18.70 -20.85
CA GLY A 105 -1.78 19.79 -20.42
C GLY A 105 -1.38 19.70 -18.94
N LYS A 106 -0.53 20.65 -18.57
CA LYS A 106 -0.14 20.89 -17.16
C LYS A 106 -0.76 22.22 -16.73
N TYR A 107 -1.61 22.17 -15.73
CA TYR A 107 -2.33 23.32 -15.20
C TYR A 107 -1.81 23.64 -13.80
N GLU A 108 -1.26 24.84 -13.65
CA GLU A 108 -0.81 25.33 -12.35
C GLU A 108 -1.97 26.06 -11.67
N VAL A 109 -2.39 25.55 -10.53
CA VAL A 109 -3.49 26.07 -9.74
C VAL A 109 -3.01 26.45 -8.34
N ILE A 110 -3.77 27.27 -7.62
CA ILE A 110 -3.53 27.56 -6.21
C ILE A 110 -4.70 27.00 -5.41
N LEU A 111 -4.45 25.99 -4.60
CA LEU A 111 -5.40 25.48 -3.61
C LEU A 111 -5.41 26.42 -2.41
N ARG A 112 -6.59 26.80 -1.94
CA ARG A 112 -6.76 27.68 -0.78
C ARG A 112 -7.71 27.07 0.24
N ALA A 113 -7.34 27.18 1.52
CA ALA A 113 -8.18 26.82 2.66
C ALA A 113 -8.22 28.00 3.65
N THR A 114 -9.42 28.40 4.07
CA THR A 114 -9.66 29.58 4.91
C THR A 114 -10.59 29.22 6.08
N ASN A 115 -10.27 29.68 7.29
CA ASN A 115 -11.15 29.68 8.46
C ASN A 115 -11.06 31.03 9.20
N ASP A 116 -11.66 31.14 10.39
CA ASP A 116 -11.63 32.36 11.21
C ASP A 116 -10.25 32.73 11.77
N LYS A 117 -9.26 31.81 11.68
CA LYS A 117 -7.88 32.01 12.14
C LYS A 117 -6.92 32.41 11.03
N GLY A 118 -7.34 32.30 9.75
CA GLY A 118 -6.50 32.70 8.63
C GLY A 118 -6.73 31.92 7.35
N THR A 119 -5.79 32.10 6.42
CA THR A 119 -5.79 31.45 5.11
C THR A 119 -4.45 30.79 4.86
N ASN A 120 -4.47 29.64 4.21
CA ASN A 120 -3.27 28.97 3.69
C ASN A 120 -3.46 28.63 2.21
N GLU A 121 -2.40 28.80 1.44
CA GLU A 121 -2.35 28.56 0.00
C GLU A 121 -1.25 27.57 -0.35
N LYS A 122 -1.51 26.76 -1.38
CA LYS A 122 -0.55 25.80 -1.90
C LYS A 122 -0.57 25.75 -3.41
N LYS A 123 0.60 25.90 -4.05
CA LYS A 123 0.76 25.63 -5.48
C LYS A 123 0.52 24.16 -5.76
N PHE A 124 -0.26 23.87 -6.78
CA PHE A 124 -0.64 22.53 -7.14
C PHE A 124 -0.68 22.37 -8.66
N ARG A 125 -0.26 21.23 -9.16
CA ARG A 125 -0.24 20.92 -10.59
C ARG A 125 -1.26 19.84 -10.92
N ILE A 126 -2.22 20.17 -11.79
CA ILE A 126 -3.11 19.20 -12.41
C ILE A 126 -2.50 18.83 -13.75
N VAL A 127 -2.17 17.55 -13.95
CA VAL A 127 -1.60 17.03 -15.20
C VAL A 127 -2.64 16.16 -15.88
N ILE A 128 -3.13 16.62 -17.01
CA ILE A 128 -4.05 15.86 -17.87
C ILE A 128 -3.21 15.20 -18.97
N GLY A 129 -3.13 13.87 -18.94
CA GLY A 129 -2.31 13.07 -19.84
C GLY A 129 -2.36 11.59 -19.44
N ASP A 130 -1.53 10.75 -20.06
CA ASP A 130 -1.63 9.29 -19.94
C ASP A 130 -1.21 8.71 -18.58
N THR A 131 -0.49 9.48 -17.75
CA THR A 131 0.10 8.96 -16.52
C THR A 131 -0.80 9.21 -15.30
N LEU A 132 -1.23 8.14 -14.65
CA LEU A 132 -1.95 8.16 -13.39
C LEU A 132 -1.00 8.04 -12.19
N ALA A 133 -1.52 8.26 -10.98
CA ALA A 133 -0.78 8.06 -9.72
C ALA A 133 0.60 8.76 -9.74
N LEU A 134 0.63 10.07 -10.05
CA LEU A 134 1.88 10.85 -10.11
C LEU A 134 2.61 10.95 -8.77
N THR A 135 1.95 10.62 -7.67
CA THR A 135 2.51 10.31 -6.36
C THR A 135 2.04 8.93 -5.91
N PRO A 136 2.73 8.26 -4.98
CA PRO A 136 2.33 6.94 -4.51
C PRO A 136 0.89 6.95 -3.97
N PRO A 137 0.05 5.95 -4.29
CA PRO A 137 -1.29 5.84 -3.72
C PRO A 137 -1.26 5.77 -2.19
N MET A 138 -2.19 6.48 -1.53
CA MET A 138 -2.41 6.42 -0.08
C MET A 138 -3.84 5.99 0.20
N GLY A 139 -4.01 4.98 1.06
CA GLY A 139 -5.33 4.47 1.37
C GLY A 139 -5.34 3.35 2.39
N TRP A 140 -6.40 2.60 2.40
CA TRP A 140 -6.63 1.42 3.21
C TRP A 140 -6.89 0.21 2.33
N ASN A 141 -6.52 -0.99 2.82
CA ASN A 141 -6.84 -2.25 2.18
C ASN A 141 -7.39 -3.23 3.22
N SER A 142 -8.45 -3.94 2.87
CA SER A 142 -9.22 -4.76 3.81
C SER A 142 -8.52 -6.05 4.26
N TRP A 143 -7.45 -6.50 3.58
CA TRP A 143 -6.91 -7.85 3.79
C TRP A 143 -6.37 -8.09 5.20
N ASN A 144 -5.47 -7.23 5.69
CA ASN A 144 -4.86 -7.41 7.00
C ASN A 144 -5.81 -7.09 8.16
N SER A 145 -6.97 -6.48 7.86
CA SER A 145 -8.07 -6.28 8.82
C SER A 145 -9.01 -7.50 8.85
N TRP A 146 -9.59 -7.85 7.70
CA TRP A 146 -10.76 -8.71 7.63
C TRP A 146 -10.55 -9.99 6.82
N ALA A 147 -9.47 -10.10 6.02
CA ALA A 147 -9.27 -11.19 5.07
C ALA A 147 -10.56 -11.47 4.26
N LYS A 148 -10.92 -12.74 4.07
CA LYS A 148 -12.13 -13.13 3.34
C LYS A 148 -13.45 -12.81 4.06
N ASP A 149 -13.41 -12.36 5.32
CA ASP A 149 -14.60 -11.97 6.07
C ASP A 149 -14.98 -10.49 5.86
N VAL A 150 -14.33 -9.82 4.90
CA VAL A 150 -14.69 -8.48 4.45
C VAL A 150 -16.12 -8.45 3.91
N ASP A 151 -16.85 -7.39 4.20
CA ASP A 151 -18.20 -7.12 3.69
C ASP A 151 -18.41 -5.61 3.46
N GLN A 152 -19.53 -5.27 2.84
CA GLN A 152 -19.87 -3.89 2.48
C GLN A 152 -19.89 -2.95 3.69
N GLU A 153 -20.40 -3.40 4.83
CA GLU A 153 -20.53 -2.58 6.04
C GLU A 153 -19.15 -2.28 6.66
N LYS A 154 -18.24 -3.25 6.70
CA LYS A 154 -16.85 -3.05 7.16
C LYS A 154 -16.09 -2.08 6.27
N VAL A 155 -16.25 -2.21 4.96
CA VAL A 155 -15.62 -1.28 3.98
C VAL A 155 -16.15 0.13 4.19
N PHE A 156 -17.49 0.28 4.32
CA PHE A 156 -18.10 1.58 4.56
C PHE A 156 -17.72 2.17 5.92
N ALA A 157 -17.61 1.35 6.98
CA ALA A 157 -17.16 1.79 8.29
C ALA A 157 -15.73 2.35 8.26
N SER A 158 -14.81 1.66 7.56
CA SER A 158 -13.43 2.15 7.37
C SER A 158 -13.38 3.43 6.52
N ALA A 159 -14.21 3.54 5.47
CA ALA A 159 -14.33 4.77 4.67
C ALA A 159 -14.84 5.95 5.53
N LYS A 160 -15.90 5.72 6.29
CA LYS A 160 -16.45 6.74 7.21
C LYS A 160 -15.42 7.15 8.27
N ALA A 161 -14.71 6.20 8.85
CA ALA A 161 -13.68 6.47 9.85
C ALA A 161 -12.48 7.24 9.25
N MET A 162 -12.13 7.03 7.96
CA MET A 162 -11.11 7.81 7.26
C MET A 162 -11.45 9.30 7.23
N VAL A 163 -12.73 9.64 7.09
CA VAL A 163 -13.23 11.02 7.17
C VAL A 163 -13.33 11.49 8.63
N ASP A 164 -14.00 10.73 9.49
CA ASP A 164 -14.32 11.11 10.88
C ASP A 164 -13.05 11.31 11.74
N LYS A 165 -12.02 10.48 11.52
CA LYS A 165 -10.71 10.62 12.19
C LYS A 165 -9.78 11.60 11.49
N GLY A 166 -10.21 12.21 10.40
CA GLY A 166 -9.49 13.26 9.69
C GLY A 166 -8.35 12.79 8.78
N LEU A 167 -8.20 11.49 8.52
CA LEU A 167 -7.16 10.99 7.61
C LEU A 167 -7.25 11.61 6.21
N ILE A 168 -8.45 11.88 5.71
CA ILE A 168 -8.68 12.57 4.44
C ILE A 168 -8.01 13.97 4.41
N ASN A 169 -7.89 14.64 5.56
CA ASN A 169 -7.25 15.96 5.67
C ASN A 169 -5.72 15.90 5.53
N HIS A 170 -5.15 14.70 5.49
CA HIS A 170 -3.73 14.39 5.30
C HIS A 170 -3.44 13.72 3.95
N GLY A 171 -4.47 13.56 3.07
CA GLY A 171 -4.31 13.04 1.71
C GLY A 171 -4.63 11.55 1.55
N TRP A 172 -5.08 10.86 2.59
CA TRP A 172 -5.55 9.49 2.48
C TRP A 172 -6.84 9.44 1.66
N THR A 173 -6.85 8.60 0.60
CA THR A 173 -7.87 8.71 -0.44
C THR A 173 -8.54 7.37 -0.79
N TYR A 174 -7.76 6.27 -0.92
CA TYR A 174 -8.28 5.01 -1.43
C TYR A 174 -8.83 4.12 -0.33
N VAL A 175 -9.98 3.47 -0.60
CA VAL A 175 -10.61 2.45 0.25
C VAL A 175 -10.71 1.18 -0.59
N ASN A 176 -9.77 0.23 -0.40
CA ASN A 176 -9.61 -0.92 -1.29
C ASN A 176 -10.20 -2.19 -0.68
N ILE A 177 -11.12 -2.81 -1.43
CA ILE A 177 -11.67 -4.13 -1.16
C ILE A 177 -10.68 -5.16 -1.68
N ASP A 178 -10.19 -6.03 -0.80
CA ASP A 178 -9.34 -7.16 -1.16
C ASP A 178 -10.16 -8.41 -1.55
N ASP A 179 -9.53 -9.57 -1.62
CA ASP A 179 -10.14 -10.85 -2.00
C ASP A 179 -11.33 -11.23 -1.10
N GLY A 180 -12.34 -11.87 -1.67
CA GLY A 180 -13.51 -12.36 -0.91
C GLY A 180 -14.85 -11.71 -1.25
N TRP A 181 -14.90 -10.83 -2.25
CA TRP A 181 -16.13 -10.16 -2.70
C TRP A 181 -16.81 -10.86 -3.90
N GLN A 182 -16.09 -11.73 -4.61
CA GLN A 182 -16.41 -12.24 -5.94
C GLN A 182 -17.47 -13.35 -5.89
N LYS A 183 -18.32 -13.39 -6.93
CA LYS A 183 -19.29 -14.43 -7.27
C LYS A 183 -19.18 -14.74 -8.77
N SER A 184 -20.05 -15.60 -9.27
CA SER A 184 -20.13 -15.96 -10.70
C SER A 184 -20.24 -14.73 -11.59
N ARG A 185 -19.76 -14.86 -12.83
CA ARG A 185 -19.91 -13.84 -13.87
C ARG A 185 -21.35 -13.64 -14.25
N GLY A 186 -21.68 -12.44 -14.70
CA GLY A 186 -23.03 -12.09 -15.13
C GLY A 186 -23.19 -10.59 -15.40
N GLY A 187 -24.44 -10.13 -15.38
CA GLY A 187 -24.79 -8.74 -15.67
C GLY A 187 -24.56 -8.35 -17.13
N GLU A 188 -24.64 -7.06 -17.41
CA GLU A 188 -24.53 -6.49 -18.76
C GLU A 188 -23.20 -6.82 -19.45
N PHE A 189 -22.12 -6.82 -18.70
CA PHE A 189 -20.77 -7.01 -19.24
C PHE A 189 -20.24 -8.44 -19.11
N ASN A 190 -21.02 -9.38 -18.57
CA ASN A 190 -20.52 -10.70 -18.17
C ASN A 190 -19.24 -10.61 -17.30
N GLY A 191 -19.14 -9.56 -16.47
CA GLY A 191 -18.08 -9.36 -15.50
C GLY A 191 -18.32 -10.17 -14.21
N ILE A 192 -17.28 -10.28 -13.37
CA ILE A 192 -17.42 -10.87 -12.03
C ILE A 192 -18.44 -10.05 -11.23
N GLN A 193 -19.46 -10.71 -10.67
CA GLN A 193 -20.49 -10.08 -9.86
C GLN A 193 -20.11 -10.15 -8.36
N PRO A 194 -20.61 -9.24 -7.53
CA PRO A 194 -20.42 -9.30 -6.10
C PRO A 194 -21.25 -10.42 -5.46
N ASN A 195 -20.71 -11.01 -4.40
CA ASN A 195 -21.44 -11.98 -3.59
C ASN A 195 -22.39 -11.29 -2.60
N GLU A 196 -23.09 -12.08 -1.80
CA GLU A 196 -24.11 -11.62 -0.85
C GLU A 196 -23.58 -10.68 0.26
N LYS A 197 -22.26 -10.66 0.47
CA LYS A 197 -21.63 -9.71 1.41
C LYS A 197 -21.52 -8.28 0.85
N PHE A 198 -21.71 -8.14 -0.47
CA PHE A 198 -21.67 -6.86 -1.20
C PHE A 198 -22.94 -6.70 -2.05
N PRO A 199 -24.11 -6.53 -1.42
CA PRO A 199 -25.39 -6.52 -2.13
C PRO A 199 -25.55 -5.34 -3.10
N ASP A 200 -24.81 -4.25 -2.89
CA ASP A 200 -24.86 -3.03 -3.72
C ASP A 200 -23.47 -2.41 -3.87
N MET A 201 -22.66 -2.97 -4.77
CA MET A 201 -21.30 -2.50 -5.04
C MET A 201 -21.29 -1.08 -5.62
N LYS A 202 -22.23 -0.79 -6.53
CA LYS A 202 -22.35 0.56 -7.13
C LYS A 202 -22.73 1.61 -6.07
N GLY A 203 -23.74 1.35 -5.27
CA GLY A 203 -24.15 2.27 -4.21
C GLY A 203 -23.08 2.42 -3.11
N LEU A 204 -22.27 1.39 -2.85
CA LEU A 204 -21.10 1.51 -1.98
C LEU A 204 -20.07 2.48 -2.58
N ALA A 205 -19.76 2.33 -3.87
CA ALA A 205 -18.82 3.20 -4.56
C ALA A 205 -19.30 4.66 -4.57
N ASP A 206 -20.59 4.88 -4.89
CA ASP A 206 -21.18 6.22 -4.92
C ASP A 206 -21.09 6.89 -3.52
N ARG A 207 -21.43 6.17 -2.45
CA ARG A 207 -21.33 6.70 -1.07
C ARG A 207 -19.89 7.04 -0.67
N ILE A 208 -18.90 6.26 -1.12
CA ILE A 208 -17.48 6.52 -0.87
C ILE A 208 -17.03 7.76 -1.66
N HIS A 209 -17.44 7.91 -2.92
CA HIS A 209 -17.18 9.12 -3.72
C HIS A 209 -17.83 10.37 -3.13
N ASP A 210 -19.05 10.23 -2.57
CA ASP A 210 -19.74 11.33 -1.89
C ASP A 210 -19.03 11.81 -0.63
N MET A 211 -18.17 10.99 -0.04
CA MET A 211 -17.26 11.40 1.03
C MET A 211 -15.97 12.05 0.51
N GLY A 212 -15.74 12.09 -0.83
CA GLY A 212 -14.52 12.59 -1.44
C GLY A 212 -13.35 11.59 -1.45
N LEU A 213 -13.65 10.33 -1.22
CA LEU A 213 -12.72 9.20 -1.25
C LEU A 213 -12.85 8.42 -2.57
N LYS A 214 -11.94 7.50 -2.80
CA LYS A 214 -11.91 6.59 -3.97
C LYS A 214 -11.99 5.15 -3.50
N ILE A 215 -12.54 4.28 -4.37
CA ILE A 215 -12.73 2.87 -4.04
C ILE A 215 -11.89 1.98 -4.96
N GLY A 216 -11.28 0.94 -4.39
CA GLY A 216 -10.55 -0.06 -5.13
C GLY A 216 -11.14 -1.46 -4.99
N ILE A 217 -10.71 -2.35 -5.89
CA ILE A 217 -11.17 -3.73 -5.96
C ILE A 217 -9.99 -4.68 -6.19
N TYR A 218 -10.18 -5.94 -5.88
CA TYR A 218 -9.23 -7.02 -6.08
C TYR A 218 -9.66 -7.96 -7.19
N SER A 219 -8.71 -8.47 -7.97
CA SER A 219 -8.91 -9.58 -8.90
C SER A 219 -7.60 -10.32 -9.18
N THR A 220 -7.64 -11.33 -10.06
CA THR A 220 -6.53 -12.16 -10.49
C THR A 220 -6.76 -12.62 -11.94
N PRO A 221 -5.73 -12.89 -12.75
CA PRO A 221 -5.91 -13.49 -14.08
C PRO A 221 -6.29 -14.98 -14.04
N TRP A 222 -6.14 -15.64 -12.90
CA TRP A 222 -6.40 -17.05 -12.74
C TRP A 222 -7.89 -17.41 -12.74
N ILE A 223 -8.22 -18.70 -12.81
CA ILE A 223 -9.58 -19.23 -12.66
C ILE A 223 -10.12 -18.93 -11.26
N SER A 224 -9.29 -19.10 -10.22
CA SER A 224 -9.66 -18.77 -8.84
C SER A 224 -8.62 -17.88 -8.16
N SER A 225 -9.09 -17.04 -7.24
CA SER A 225 -8.25 -16.21 -6.39
C SER A 225 -7.50 -17.01 -5.31
N TYR A 226 -6.62 -16.33 -4.55
CA TYR A 226 -5.93 -16.94 -3.41
C TYR A 226 -6.88 -17.39 -2.29
N ALA A 227 -7.99 -16.70 -2.08
CA ALA A 227 -9.02 -17.08 -1.11
C ALA A 227 -10.10 -18.00 -1.70
N GLU A 228 -9.86 -18.57 -2.89
CA GLU A 228 -10.72 -19.55 -3.56
C GLU A 228 -12.05 -18.97 -4.07
N PHE A 229 -12.08 -17.71 -4.43
CA PHE A 229 -13.19 -17.06 -5.12
C PHE A 229 -12.97 -17.02 -6.63
N VAL A 230 -13.99 -16.60 -7.38
CA VAL A 230 -13.95 -16.48 -8.84
C VAL A 230 -12.84 -15.51 -9.27
N GLY A 231 -12.06 -15.94 -10.26
CA GLY A 231 -10.99 -15.14 -10.86
C GLY A 231 -11.33 -14.61 -12.24
N GLY A 232 -10.31 -13.98 -12.88
CA GLY A 232 -10.44 -13.26 -14.13
C GLY A 232 -10.52 -14.14 -15.37
N SER A 233 -10.26 -15.45 -15.28
CA SER A 233 -10.32 -16.37 -16.43
C SER A 233 -11.19 -17.58 -16.16
N SER A 234 -11.51 -18.31 -17.23
CA SER A 234 -12.27 -19.56 -17.17
C SER A 234 -11.83 -20.52 -18.28
N ASP A 235 -12.03 -21.82 -18.08
CA ASP A 235 -11.91 -22.85 -19.11
C ASP A 235 -13.15 -22.90 -20.03
N GLU A 236 -14.25 -22.24 -19.63
CA GLU A 236 -15.50 -22.18 -20.35
C GLU A 236 -15.64 -20.86 -21.13
N GLU A 237 -16.14 -20.92 -22.36
CA GLU A 237 -16.28 -19.77 -23.26
C GLU A 237 -17.23 -18.67 -22.72
N ASP A 238 -18.26 -19.07 -21.98
CA ASP A 238 -19.22 -18.15 -21.34
C ASP A 238 -18.72 -17.57 -20.02
N GLY A 239 -17.55 -18.01 -19.54
CA GLY A 239 -16.96 -17.58 -18.26
C GLY A 239 -17.57 -18.23 -17.04
N ARG A 240 -18.37 -19.30 -17.24
CA ARG A 240 -18.96 -20.06 -16.13
C ARG A 240 -17.87 -20.56 -15.19
N TRP A 241 -18.15 -20.44 -13.92
CA TRP A 241 -17.29 -20.92 -12.83
C TRP A 241 -17.99 -22.06 -12.09
N ASP A 242 -17.32 -23.21 -11.96
CA ASP A 242 -17.85 -24.36 -11.25
C ASP A 242 -17.40 -24.30 -9.77
N PRO A 243 -18.33 -24.35 -8.79
CA PRO A 243 -17.98 -24.36 -7.36
C PRO A 243 -17.03 -25.49 -6.92
N SER A 244 -16.93 -26.57 -7.72
CA SER A 244 -15.96 -27.63 -7.48
C SER A 244 -14.51 -27.21 -7.78
N TRP A 245 -14.31 -26.11 -8.47
CA TRP A 245 -12.99 -25.54 -8.81
C TRP A 245 -12.37 -24.74 -7.67
N LYS A 246 -12.78 -24.94 -6.44
CA LYS A 246 -12.12 -24.37 -5.28
C LYS A 246 -10.79 -25.08 -5.01
N GLY A 247 -9.81 -24.31 -4.53
CA GLY A 247 -8.53 -24.81 -4.09
C GLY A 247 -7.34 -24.39 -4.93
N ARG A 248 -6.17 -24.82 -4.49
CA ARG A 248 -4.88 -24.36 -5.05
C ARG A 248 -4.66 -24.75 -6.50
N ASP A 249 -5.21 -25.84 -6.96
CA ASP A 249 -5.01 -26.34 -8.33
C ASP A 249 -5.66 -25.46 -9.39
N TRP A 250 -6.60 -24.60 -8.98
CA TRP A 250 -7.29 -23.65 -9.86
C TRP A 250 -6.69 -22.25 -9.87
N ARG A 251 -5.60 -22.03 -9.12
CA ARG A 251 -4.76 -20.82 -9.23
C ARG A 251 -3.83 -20.92 -10.44
N LYS A 252 -4.43 -20.98 -11.61
CA LYS A 252 -3.82 -21.09 -12.94
C LYS A 252 -4.67 -20.36 -13.96
N ASP A 253 -4.08 -20.08 -15.11
CA ASP A 253 -4.79 -19.47 -16.22
C ASP A 253 -5.88 -20.40 -16.77
N GLY A 254 -7.06 -19.84 -17.01
CA GLY A 254 -8.10 -20.45 -17.82
C GLY A 254 -7.81 -20.25 -19.31
N LYS A 255 -8.54 -20.97 -20.17
CA LYS A 255 -8.42 -20.83 -21.62
C LYS A 255 -8.76 -19.44 -22.13
N LYS A 256 -9.66 -18.72 -21.43
CA LYS A 256 -10.16 -17.40 -21.79
C LYS A 256 -10.05 -16.43 -20.62
N LEU A 257 -9.37 -15.31 -20.87
CA LEU A 257 -9.30 -14.19 -19.95
C LEU A 257 -10.44 -13.20 -20.24
N PHE A 258 -11.09 -12.70 -19.20
CA PHE A 258 -12.23 -11.79 -19.27
C PHE A 258 -11.87 -10.35 -18.83
N ALA A 259 -10.65 -9.91 -19.07
CA ALA A 259 -10.15 -8.61 -18.62
C ALA A 259 -11.04 -7.43 -19.06
N GLU A 260 -11.47 -7.39 -20.32
CA GLU A 260 -12.35 -6.32 -20.84
C GLU A 260 -13.72 -6.32 -20.17
N ASN A 261 -14.29 -7.52 -19.94
CA ASN A 261 -15.58 -7.67 -19.27
C ASN A 261 -15.52 -7.12 -17.85
N ASP A 262 -14.47 -7.51 -17.11
CA ASP A 262 -14.26 -7.12 -15.73
C ASP A 262 -13.97 -5.62 -15.62
N ALA A 263 -13.10 -5.07 -16.46
CA ALA A 263 -12.78 -3.64 -16.47
C ALA A 263 -14.00 -2.76 -16.77
N LYS A 264 -14.85 -3.15 -17.73
CA LYS A 264 -16.11 -2.46 -18.01
C LYS A 264 -17.07 -2.49 -16.82
N GLN A 265 -17.19 -3.66 -16.16
CA GLN A 265 -18.03 -3.79 -14.97
C GLN A 265 -17.52 -2.92 -13.81
N TRP A 266 -16.21 -2.91 -13.56
CA TRP A 266 -15.63 -2.06 -12.52
C TRP A 266 -15.76 -0.57 -12.82
N ALA A 267 -15.58 -0.16 -14.08
CA ALA A 267 -15.81 1.22 -14.49
C ALA A 267 -17.26 1.65 -14.30
N ALA A 268 -18.23 0.78 -14.62
CA ALA A 268 -19.66 1.04 -14.40
C ALA A 268 -20.02 1.15 -12.91
N TRP A 269 -19.33 0.46 -12.02
CA TRP A 269 -19.47 0.63 -10.57
C TRP A 269 -18.76 1.86 -10.03
N GLY A 270 -17.82 2.44 -10.77
CA GLY A 270 -17.04 3.58 -10.30
C GLY A 270 -15.75 3.22 -9.57
N ILE A 271 -15.17 2.06 -9.83
CA ILE A 271 -13.90 1.64 -9.25
C ILE A 271 -12.74 2.50 -9.74
N ASP A 272 -11.81 2.87 -8.84
CA ASP A 272 -10.67 3.76 -9.08
C ASP A 272 -9.30 3.07 -8.92
N TYR A 273 -9.26 1.86 -8.40
CA TYR A 273 -8.02 1.14 -8.10
C TYR A 273 -8.23 -0.37 -8.27
N LEU A 274 -7.28 -1.04 -8.90
CA LEU A 274 -7.26 -2.50 -9.03
C LEU A 274 -6.01 -3.06 -8.35
N LYS A 275 -6.20 -3.91 -7.34
CA LYS A 275 -5.19 -4.86 -6.89
C LYS A 275 -5.33 -6.14 -7.72
N TYR A 276 -4.37 -6.41 -8.61
CA TYR A 276 -4.38 -7.57 -9.48
C TYR A 276 -3.30 -8.56 -9.04
N ASP A 277 -3.74 -9.71 -8.51
CA ASP A 277 -2.92 -10.54 -7.61
C ASP A 277 -2.68 -11.94 -8.15
N TRP A 278 -1.46 -12.19 -8.58
CA TRP A 278 -0.98 -13.54 -8.91
C TRP A 278 0.55 -13.61 -8.89
N ASN A 279 1.09 -14.83 -8.78
CA ASN A 279 2.53 -15.04 -8.90
C ASN A 279 2.82 -15.87 -10.16
N PRO A 280 3.39 -15.27 -11.23
CA PRO A 280 3.66 -15.93 -12.50
C PRO A 280 4.72 -17.05 -12.39
N ARG A 281 5.42 -17.14 -11.26
CA ARG A 281 6.42 -18.18 -10.98
C ARG A 281 5.91 -19.31 -10.11
N SER A 282 4.66 -19.23 -9.62
CA SER A 282 4.06 -20.27 -8.78
C SER A 282 3.46 -21.40 -9.61
N ALA A 283 3.73 -22.65 -9.25
CA ALA A 283 2.98 -23.79 -9.75
C ALA A 283 1.60 -23.86 -9.03
N PRO A 284 0.52 -24.27 -9.69
CA PRO A 284 0.46 -24.72 -11.11
C PRO A 284 0.44 -23.60 -12.15
N GLY A 285 0.32 -22.34 -11.75
CA GLY A 285 0.17 -21.18 -12.64
C GLY A 285 1.48 -20.60 -13.18
N LYS A 286 2.60 -21.37 -13.16
CA LYS A 286 3.90 -20.88 -13.63
C LYS A 286 3.90 -20.62 -15.14
N VAL A 287 4.25 -19.38 -15.53
CA VAL A 287 4.32 -18.94 -16.92
C VAL A 287 5.69 -18.32 -17.26
N SER A 288 6.00 -18.19 -18.56
CA SER A 288 7.17 -17.45 -19.04
C SER A 288 6.99 -15.93 -18.87
N ASN A 289 8.09 -15.17 -19.01
CA ASN A 289 8.03 -13.70 -18.99
C ASN A 289 7.12 -13.14 -20.08
N ASP A 290 7.13 -13.71 -21.29
CA ASP A 290 6.31 -13.24 -22.40
C ASP A 290 4.81 -13.44 -22.11
N VAL A 291 4.43 -14.58 -21.54
CA VAL A 291 3.03 -14.83 -21.13
C VAL A 291 2.64 -13.88 -20.00
N PHE A 292 3.54 -13.66 -19.03
CA PHE A 292 3.33 -12.71 -17.94
C PHE A 292 3.17 -11.28 -18.45
N GLU A 293 4.06 -10.82 -19.35
CA GLU A 293 3.92 -9.49 -19.97
C GLU A 293 2.58 -9.34 -20.69
N LYS A 294 2.18 -10.38 -21.46
CA LYS A 294 0.89 -10.37 -22.14
C LYS A 294 -0.29 -10.23 -21.16
N GLN A 295 -0.30 -10.97 -20.05
CA GLN A 295 -1.35 -10.89 -19.03
C GLN A 295 -1.44 -9.48 -18.42
N VAL A 296 -0.29 -8.88 -18.10
CA VAL A 296 -0.22 -7.51 -17.58
C VAL A 296 -0.72 -6.51 -18.62
N ALA A 297 -0.28 -6.63 -19.86
CA ALA A 297 -0.66 -5.74 -20.95
C ALA A 297 -2.16 -5.85 -21.32
N ASP A 298 -2.72 -7.06 -21.35
CA ASP A 298 -4.14 -7.29 -21.64
C ASP A 298 -5.03 -6.58 -20.60
N MET A 299 -4.70 -6.70 -19.31
CA MET A 299 -5.44 -6.00 -18.27
C MET A 299 -5.22 -4.47 -18.34
N ALA A 300 -4.00 -3.99 -18.55
CA ALA A 300 -3.72 -2.56 -18.71
C ALA A 300 -4.56 -1.94 -19.83
N LYS A 301 -4.61 -2.59 -21.00
CA LYS A 301 -5.43 -2.18 -22.13
C LYS A 301 -6.92 -2.21 -21.81
N ALA A 302 -7.38 -3.22 -21.09
CA ALA A 302 -8.78 -3.33 -20.68
C ALA A 302 -9.18 -2.17 -19.74
N LEU A 303 -8.31 -1.82 -18.79
CA LEU A 303 -8.52 -0.69 -17.88
C LEU A 303 -8.54 0.65 -18.63
N GLU A 304 -7.60 0.86 -19.56
CA GLU A 304 -7.55 2.06 -20.40
C GLU A 304 -8.83 2.25 -21.22
N ASN A 305 -9.34 1.18 -21.83
CA ASN A 305 -10.54 1.17 -22.66
C ASN A 305 -11.86 1.19 -21.86
N SER A 306 -11.80 1.06 -20.53
CA SER A 306 -13.01 0.97 -19.68
C SER A 306 -13.82 2.26 -19.59
N GLY A 307 -13.23 3.41 -19.95
CA GLY A 307 -13.88 4.71 -19.82
C GLY A 307 -13.63 5.40 -18.47
N ARG A 308 -12.88 4.78 -17.54
CA ARG A 308 -12.56 5.33 -16.22
C ARG A 308 -11.07 5.16 -15.91
N ASP A 309 -10.51 6.09 -15.14
CA ASP A 309 -9.17 5.96 -14.62
C ASP A 309 -9.14 5.01 -13.42
N ILE A 310 -8.47 3.89 -13.60
CA ILE A 310 -8.28 2.86 -12.57
C ILE A 310 -6.78 2.65 -12.38
N VAL A 311 -6.27 2.96 -11.19
CA VAL A 311 -4.87 2.72 -10.83
C VAL A 311 -4.61 1.21 -10.85
N TYR A 312 -3.60 0.79 -11.61
CA TYR A 312 -3.27 -0.62 -11.78
C TYR A 312 -2.11 -1.03 -10.88
N SER A 313 -2.40 -1.79 -9.83
CA SER A 313 -1.43 -2.33 -8.88
C SER A 313 -1.30 -3.84 -9.02
N TYR A 314 -0.12 -4.30 -9.44
CA TYR A 314 0.24 -5.71 -9.41
C TYR A 314 0.57 -6.15 -7.98
N SER A 315 -0.01 -7.25 -7.54
CA SER A 315 0.28 -7.86 -6.25
C SER A 315 1.04 -9.19 -6.40
N ASN A 316 1.81 -9.54 -5.35
CA ASN A 316 2.48 -10.81 -5.11
C ASN A 316 3.83 -11.03 -5.81
N SER A 317 4.90 -10.45 -5.23
CA SER A 317 6.31 -10.75 -5.56
C SER A 317 6.66 -10.65 -7.05
N MET A 318 6.70 -9.43 -7.57
CA MET A 318 7.15 -9.14 -8.93
C MET A 318 8.48 -9.85 -9.23
N PRO A 319 8.58 -10.68 -10.27
CA PRO A 319 9.86 -11.21 -10.71
C PRO A 319 10.78 -10.06 -11.14
N PHE A 320 11.94 -9.96 -10.50
CA PHE A 320 12.86 -8.84 -10.74
C PHE A 320 13.36 -8.78 -12.18
N ASP A 321 13.54 -9.94 -12.81
CA ASP A 321 13.94 -10.08 -14.21
C ASP A 321 12.84 -9.69 -15.22
N ALA A 322 11.57 -9.65 -14.79
CA ALA A 322 10.46 -9.26 -15.65
C ALA A 322 10.15 -7.74 -15.58
N ILE A 323 10.61 -7.04 -14.53
CA ILE A 323 10.23 -5.64 -14.30
C ILE A 323 10.52 -4.69 -15.48
N PRO A 324 11.66 -4.80 -16.22
CA PRO A 324 11.93 -3.93 -17.36
C PRO A 324 10.88 -4.03 -18.48
N GLN A 325 10.21 -5.19 -18.59
CA GLN A 325 9.20 -5.44 -19.62
C GLN A 325 7.81 -4.94 -19.19
N VAL A 326 7.45 -5.10 -17.90
CA VAL A 326 6.08 -4.91 -17.43
C VAL A 326 5.82 -3.57 -16.72
N ASN A 327 6.84 -2.90 -16.18
CA ASN A 327 6.67 -1.67 -15.38
C ASN A 327 5.93 -0.56 -16.13
N LYS A 328 6.07 -0.48 -17.45
CA LYS A 328 5.39 0.50 -18.31
C LYS A 328 3.86 0.41 -18.30
N TYR A 329 3.31 -0.74 -17.90
CA TYR A 329 1.87 -1.00 -17.84
C TYR A 329 1.27 -0.77 -16.45
N LEU A 330 2.10 -0.69 -15.40
CA LEU A 330 1.71 -0.75 -14.01
C LEU A 330 1.93 0.60 -13.31
N ASN A 331 1.00 0.97 -12.44
CA ASN A 331 1.20 2.13 -11.55
C ASN A 331 1.90 1.75 -10.24
N ALA A 332 1.76 0.51 -9.78
CA ALA A 332 2.49 -0.02 -8.64
C ALA A 332 2.69 -1.52 -8.77
N TRP A 333 3.70 -2.08 -8.09
CA TRP A 333 3.92 -3.52 -8.05
C TRP A 333 4.56 -3.96 -6.74
N ARG A 334 4.03 -5.03 -6.18
CA ARG A 334 4.59 -5.69 -4.99
C ARG A 334 5.97 -6.26 -5.29
N THR A 335 6.96 -5.84 -4.52
CA THR A 335 8.37 -6.26 -4.69
C THR A 335 8.69 -7.57 -3.98
N THR A 336 7.85 -7.96 -3.02
CA THR A 336 8.05 -9.13 -2.15
C THR A 336 6.73 -9.84 -1.86
N GLY A 337 6.80 -10.98 -1.17
CA GLY A 337 5.65 -11.63 -0.53
C GLY A 337 5.08 -10.78 0.62
N ASP A 338 4.03 -11.31 1.29
CA ASP A 338 3.25 -10.57 2.28
C ASP A 338 4.02 -10.21 3.53
N ILE A 339 3.84 -8.95 3.97
CA ILE A 339 4.37 -8.45 5.22
C ILE A 339 3.57 -8.97 6.42
N ARG A 340 4.27 -9.16 7.52
CA ARG A 340 3.69 -9.44 8.84
C ARG A 340 4.24 -8.46 9.86
N ASP A 341 3.51 -8.24 10.91
CA ASP A 341 3.86 -7.35 12.03
C ASP A 341 4.95 -7.94 12.94
N SER A 342 6.10 -8.18 12.37
CA SER A 342 7.30 -8.65 13.08
C SER A 342 8.55 -7.99 12.52
N TRP A 343 9.55 -7.79 13.37
CA TRP A 343 10.84 -7.25 12.95
C TRP A 343 11.46 -8.03 11.80
N TRP A 344 11.40 -9.36 11.85
CA TRP A 344 11.89 -10.19 10.77
C TRP A 344 11.25 -9.83 9.42
N SER A 345 9.92 -9.73 9.38
CA SER A 345 9.20 -9.43 8.15
C SER A 345 9.49 -8.01 7.68
N LEU A 346 9.38 -7.02 8.57
CA LEU A 346 9.65 -5.62 8.28
C LEU A 346 11.06 -5.42 7.72
N SER A 347 12.09 -5.91 8.42
CA SER A 347 13.48 -5.74 8.02
C SER A 347 13.82 -6.51 6.73
N SER A 348 13.31 -7.75 6.58
CA SER A 348 13.58 -8.57 5.40
C SER A 348 12.93 -8.01 4.12
N ILE A 349 11.85 -7.28 4.25
CA ILE A 349 11.17 -6.61 3.14
C ILE A 349 11.79 -5.23 2.89
N GLY A 350 11.87 -4.40 3.92
CA GLY A 350 12.27 -3.00 3.80
C GLY A 350 13.73 -2.80 3.37
N PHE A 351 14.66 -3.53 3.97
CA PHE A 351 16.09 -3.30 3.72
C PHE A 351 16.60 -3.84 2.38
N GLN A 352 15.82 -4.60 1.64
CA GLN A 352 16.20 -5.04 0.30
C GLN A 352 15.66 -4.14 -0.84
N GLN A 353 15.00 -3.03 -0.52
CA GLN A 353 14.32 -2.20 -1.52
C GLN A 353 15.27 -1.34 -2.36
N ASP A 354 16.52 -1.14 -1.96
CA ASP A 354 17.47 -0.31 -2.70
C ASP A 354 17.63 -0.74 -4.16
N LYS A 355 17.66 -2.04 -4.43
CA LYS A 355 17.81 -2.59 -5.80
C LYS A 355 16.65 -2.22 -6.75
N TRP A 356 15.48 -1.84 -6.21
CA TRP A 356 14.30 -1.48 -7.00
C TRP A 356 14.26 0.00 -7.37
N ALA A 357 15.13 0.84 -6.77
CA ALA A 357 15.02 2.29 -6.83
C ALA A 357 15.04 2.88 -8.25
N GLU A 358 15.70 2.24 -9.20
CA GLU A 358 15.77 2.69 -10.60
C GLU A 358 14.44 2.60 -11.35
N TYR A 359 13.49 1.78 -10.86
CA TYR A 359 12.19 1.59 -11.49
C TYR A 359 11.11 2.52 -10.94
N ALA A 360 11.35 3.15 -9.77
CA ALA A 360 10.41 4.11 -9.19
C ALA A 360 10.50 5.47 -9.88
N LYS A 361 9.37 5.98 -10.31
CA LYS A 361 9.20 7.31 -10.90
C LYS A 361 7.72 7.73 -10.83
N PRO A 362 7.38 9.01 -11.08
CA PRO A 362 5.98 9.42 -11.12
C PRO A 362 5.13 8.50 -11.99
N GLY A 363 4.06 7.96 -11.41
CA GLY A 363 3.15 7.00 -12.04
C GLY A 363 3.55 5.53 -11.94
N HIS A 364 4.72 5.20 -11.36
CA HIS A 364 5.28 3.86 -11.29
C HIS A 364 6.00 3.63 -9.96
N TRP A 365 5.44 2.79 -9.07
CA TRP A 365 5.87 2.69 -7.68
C TRP A 365 6.20 1.28 -7.24
N ASN A 366 7.36 1.12 -6.60
CA ASN A 366 7.71 -0.10 -5.88
C ASN A 366 6.89 -0.21 -4.60
N ASP A 367 6.21 -1.33 -4.41
CA ASP A 367 5.32 -1.58 -3.27
C ASP A 367 5.92 -2.68 -2.36
N PRO A 368 6.47 -2.33 -1.19
CA PRO A 368 6.96 -3.30 -0.22
C PRO A 368 5.87 -3.86 0.69
N ASP A 369 4.60 -3.69 0.33
CA ASP A 369 3.39 -4.10 1.02
C ASP A 369 2.85 -3.13 2.07
N MET A 370 1.74 -3.51 2.67
CA MET A 370 0.88 -2.70 3.54
C MET A 370 1.55 -2.23 4.83
N LEU A 371 0.96 -1.23 5.45
CA LEU A 371 1.36 -0.74 6.77
C LEU A 371 0.74 -1.62 7.85
N VAL A 372 1.60 -2.33 8.60
CA VAL A 372 1.19 -3.25 9.68
C VAL A 372 1.27 -2.58 11.05
N VAL A 373 0.63 -1.41 11.16
CA VAL A 373 0.46 -0.62 12.40
C VAL A 373 -0.99 -0.74 12.92
N GLY A 374 -1.25 -0.36 14.14
CA GLY A 374 -2.58 -0.48 14.75
C GLY A 374 -2.98 -1.93 15.04
N HIS A 375 -4.21 -2.33 14.70
CA HIS A 375 -4.69 -3.70 14.88
C HIS A 375 -4.64 -4.46 13.54
N VAL A 376 -3.92 -5.57 13.50
CA VAL A 376 -3.77 -6.43 12.33
C VAL A 376 -3.99 -7.90 12.71
N GLY A 377 -4.11 -8.82 11.76
CA GLY A 377 -4.14 -10.25 12.06
C GLY A 377 -5.38 -11.00 11.56
N TRP A 378 -6.16 -10.42 10.64
CA TRP A 378 -7.25 -11.09 9.94
C TRP A 378 -8.46 -11.47 10.80
N SER A 379 -9.51 -10.65 10.75
CA SER A 379 -10.82 -10.95 11.30
C SER A 379 -10.79 -11.28 12.81
N LYS A 380 -11.18 -12.47 13.21
CA LYS A 380 -11.20 -12.92 14.62
C LYS A 380 -9.82 -12.98 15.31
N ASN A 381 -8.76 -12.92 14.53
CA ASN A 381 -7.37 -12.92 15.02
C ASN A 381 -6.78 -11.50 15.10
N LEU A 382 -7.60 -10.46 14.95
CA LEU A 382 -7.14 -9.08 15.12
C LEU A 382 -6.49 -8.88 16.49
N HIS A 383 -5.32 -8.27 16.49
CA HIS A 383 -4.54 -7.96 17.67
C HIS A 383 -3.75 -6.67 17.46
N PRO A 384 -3.35 -5.97 18.53
CA PRO A 384 -2.42 -4.85 18.41
C PRO A 384 -1.13 -5.31 17.72
N SER A 385 -0.59 -4.51 16.80
CA SER A 385 0.65 -4.82 16.10
C SER A 385 1.75 -5.28 17.07
N ASN A 386 2.44 -6.35 16.72
CA ASN A 386 3.56 -6.87 17.50
C ASN A 386 4.83 -6.00 17.37
N LEU A 387 4.84 -5.04 16.43
CA LEU A 387 5.92 -4.08 16.30
C LEU A 387 5.97 -3.14 17.51
N THR A 388 7.18 -2.88 18.01
CA THR A 388 7.40 -1.84 19.03
C THR A 388 7.08 -0.44 18.45
N ALA A 389 6.96 0.58 19.30
CA ALA A 389 6.79 1.96 18.85
C ALA A 389 7.92 2.39 17.89
N ASP A 390 9.18 2.08 18.22
CA ASP A 390 10.34 2.44 17.40
C ASP A 390 10.32 1.72 16.05
N GLU A 391 9.92 0.45 16.00
CA GLU A 391 9.73 -0.32 14.75
C GLU A 391 8.59 0.23 13.90
N GLN A 392 7.50 0.72 14.52
CA GLN A 392 6.40 1.37 13.77
C GLN A 392 6.83 2.73 13.20
N TYR A 393 7.60 3.54 13.95
CA TYR A 393 8.21 4.76 13.43
C TYR A 393 9.17 4.46 12.27
N LEU A 394 10.00 3.42 12.39
CA LEU A 394 10.90 2.98 11.31
C LEU A 394 10.09 2.53 10.07
N HIS A 395 9.03 1.76 10.28
CA HIS A 395 8.18 1.26 9.19
C HIS A 395 7.64 2.42 8.33
N ILE A 396 6.96 3.39 8.95
CA ILE A 396 6.40 4.54 8.22
C ILE A 396 7.52 5.40 7.58
N SER A 397 8.63 5.63 8.30
CA SER A 397 9.75 6.43 7.78
C SER A 397 10.40 5.79 6.55
N LEU A 398 10.65 4.48 6.60
CA LEU A 398 11.28 3.77 5.49
C LEU A 398 10.35 3.71 4.29
N TRP A 399 9.05 3.38 4.46
CA TRP A 399 8.07 3.41 3.35
C TRP A 399 7.94 4.81 2.74
N SER A 400 8.07 5.87 3.55
CA SER A 400 8.09 7.25 3.05
C SER A 400 9.35 7.57 2.24
N LEU A 401 10.52 7.14 2.70
CA LEU A 401 11.77 7.25 1.94
C LEU A 401 11.70 6.48 0.62
N LEU A 402 11.08 5.30 0.63
CA LEU A 402 10.94 4.45 -0.56
C LEU A 402 9.94 4.97 -1.59
N SER A 403 9.19 6.05 -1.32
CA SER A 403 8.05 6.45 -2.17
C SER A 403 7.08 5.29 -2.40
N ALA A 404 6.88 4.46 -1.39
CA ALA A 404 6.01 3.30 -1.49
C ALA A 404 4.54 3.71 -1.44
N PRO A 405 3.62 2.97 -2.09
CA PRO A 405 2.22 3.06 -1.75
C PRO A 405 2.02 2.91 -0.24
N LEU A 406 1.23 3.78 0.38
CA LEU A 406 0.91 3.71 1.80
C LEU A 406 -0.51 3.13 1.94
N LEU A 407 -0.61 1.82 2.18
CA LEU A 407 -1.89 1.14 2.34
C LEU A 407 -2.04 0.65 3.78
N ILE A 408 -2.94 1.28 4.53
CA ILE A 408 -3.24 0.97 5.93
C ILE A 408 -3.83 -0.44 6.01
N GLY A 409 -3.27 -1.31 6.86
CA GLY A 409 -3.70 -2.68 7.05
C GLY A 409 -4.62 -2.91 8.28
N CYS A 410 -4.87 -1.89 9.12
CA CYS A 410 -5.72 -2.01 10.28
C CYS A 410 -7.13 -1.45 10.04
N PRO A 411 -8.18 -1.91 10.76
CA PRO A 411 -9.48 -1.29 10.74
C PRO A 411 -9.38 0.16 11.23
N ILE A 412 -9.73 1.13 10.36
CA ILE A 412 -9.55 2.57 10.67
C ILE A 412 -10.40 2.99 11.86
N GLU A 413 -11.60 2.44 11.97
CA GLU A 413 -12.54 2.71 13.08
C GLU A 413 -11.98 2.30 14.45
N GLN A 414 -11.02 1.36 14.50
CA GLN A 414 -10.41 0.84 15.72
C GLN A 414 -9.03 1.46 16.03
N MET A 415 -8.57 2.46 15.27
CA MET A 415 -7.29 3.12 15.52
C MET A 415 -7.26 3.85 16.86
N ASP A 416 -6.18 3.64 17.61
CA ASP A 416 -5.79 4.44 18.77
C ASP A 416 -5.05 5.75 18.36
N ASP A 417 -4.84 6.62 19.34
CA ASP A 417 -4.19 7.92 19.12
C ASP A 417 -2.74 7.79 18.65
N PHE A 418 -2.02 6.76 19.10
CA PHE A 418 -0.66 6.52 18.64
C PHE A 418 -0.64 6.14 17.16
N THR A 419 -1.46 5.18 16.74
CA THR A 419 -1.58 4.79 15.33
C THR A 419 -2.02 5.97 14.46
N LEU A 420 -3.01 6.74 14.92
CA LEU A 420 -3.45 7.94 14.21
C LEU A 420 -2.32 8.94 14.06
N SER A 421 -1.50 9.16 15.11
CA SER A 421 -0.37 10.08 15.07
C SER A 421 0.73 9.71 14.07
N LEU A 422 0.93 8.40 13.83
CA LEU A 422 1.85 7.90 12.80
C LEU A 422 1.36 8.23 11.39
N LEU A 423 0.05 8.18 11.17
CA LEU A 423 -0.59 8.31 9.86
C LEU A 423 -1.06 9.74 9.53
N THR A 424 -0.86 10.68 10.45
CA THR A 424 -1.27 12.09 10.29
C THR A 424 -0.11 13.09 10.40
N ASN A 425 1.13 12.61 10.29
CA ASN A 425 2.29 13.48 10.23
C ASN A 425 2.51 14.01 8.81
N ASP A 426 2.09 15.24 8.55
CA ASP A 426 2.15 15.84 7.22
C ASP A 426 3.56 16.00 6.66
N GLU A 427 4.60 16.14 7.50
CA GLU A 427 5.98 16.27 7.03
C GLU A 427 6.56 14.93 6.60
N VAL A 428 6.23 13.86 7.30
CA VAL A 428 6.57 12.49 6.92
C VAL A 428 5.82 12.08 5.65
N ILE A 429 4.52 12.38 5.58
CA ILE A 429 3.70 12.16 4.38
C ILE A 429 4.24 12.95 3.19
N ALA A 430 4.66 14.20 3.38
CA ALA A 430 5.22 15.03 2.31
C ALA A 430 6.49 14.41 1.70
N VAL A 431 7.31 13.71 2.48
CA VAL A 431 8.46 12.94 1.92
C VAL A 431 7.98 11.83 1.00
N ASN A 432 6.95 11.07 1.39
CA ASN A 432 6.37 10.02 0.55
C ASN A 432 5.77 10.61 -0.73
N GLN A 433 5.01 11.69 -0.61
CA GLN A 433 4.23 12.33 -1.67
C GLN A 433 5.02 13.37 -2.48
N ASP A 434 6.35 13.41 -2.34
CA ASP A 434 7.19 14.35 -3.06
C ASP A 434 7.12 14.13 -4.58
N ALA A 435 6.84 15.20 -5.32
CA ALA A 435 6.54 15.16 -6.75
C ALA A 435 7.76 14.85 -7.65
N LEU A 436 9.00 14.92 -7.12
CA LEU A 436 10.17 14.40 -7.85
C LEU A 436 10.05 12.91 -8.12
N GLY A 437 9.32 12.17 -7.26
CA GLY A 437 9.01 10.76 -7.44
C GLY A 437 10.20 9.81 -7.38
N LYS A 438 11.33 10.24 -6.83
CA LYS A 438 12.51 9.39 -6.66
C LYS A 438 12.41 8.58 -5.39
N GLN A 439 12.70 7.29 -5.49
CA GLN A 439 12.87 6.43 -4.33
C GLN A 439 14.18 6.73 -3.60
N GLY A 440 14.16 6.67 -2.27
CA GLY A 440 15.37 6.77 -1.45
C GLY A 440 16.32 5.59 -1.64
N ARG A 441 17.62 5.82 -1.43
CA ARG A 441 18.71 4.86 -1.58
C ARG A 441 19.47 4.68 -0.27
N LEU A 442 20.02 3.47 -0.07
CA LEU A 442 21.00 3.20 0.99
C LEU A 442 22.35 3.78 0.56
N VAL A 443 22.79 4.86 1.24
CA VAL A 443 24.01 5.59 0.87
C VAL A 443 25.20 5.22 1.75
N SER A 444 24.99 4.96 3.05
CA SER A 444 26.07 4.65 3.99
C SER A 444 25.70 3.53 4.94
N GLN A 445 26.70 2.74 5.34
CA GLN A 445 26.59 1.58 6.24
C GLN A 445 27.63 1.69 7.34
N GLN A 446 27.21 1.50 8.60
CA GLN A 446 28.07 1.77 9.77
C GLN A 446 27.89 0.70 10.85
N GLY A 447 28.92 0.55 11.72
CA GLY A 447 28.83 -0.26 12.94
C GLY A 447 28.84 -1.78 12.75
N GLY A 448 29.35 -2.26 11.60
CA GLY A 448 29.38 -3.69 11.28
C GLY A 448 28.01 -4.26 10.93
N GLU A 449 27.85 -5.57 11.08
CA GLU A 449 26.65 -6.30 10.68
C GLU A 449 25.90 -6.87 11.89
N VAL A 450 24.59 -7.10 11.70
CA VAL A 450 23.73 -7.83 12.64
C VAL A 450 23.00 -8.93 11.87
N THR A 451 22.94 -10.12 12.50
CA THR A 451 22.27 -11.29 11.91
C THR A 451 21.04 -11.66 12.71
N TYR A 452 19.97 -11.95 12.01
CA TYR A 452 18.69 -12.43 12.55
C TYR A 452 18.35 -13.80 11.98
N GLU A 453 17.72 -14.61 12.80
CA GLU A 453 17.25 -15.94 12.44
C GLU A 453 15.72 -16.03 12.56
N ASN A 454 15.10 -16.71 11.62
CA ASN A 454 13.68 -17.06 11.65
C ASN A 454 13.56 -18.57 11.72
N VAL A 455 13.36 -19.05 12.92
CA VAL A 455 13.18 -20.48 13.21
C VAL A 455 11.69 -20.80 13.14
N ARG A 456 11.31 -21.71 12.23
CA ARG A 456 9.93 -22.18 12.08
C ARG A 456 9.89 -23.70 12.28
N PRO A 457 9.00 -24.23 13.13
CA PRO A 457 8.87 -25.68 13.30
C PRO A 457 8.68 -26.40 11.95
N GLY A 458 9.49 -27.43 11.71
CA GLY A 458 9.42 -28.25 10.48
C GLY A 458 9.90 -27.56 9.19
N ARG A 459 10.61 -26.44 9.28
CA ARG A 459 11.26 -25.75 8.14
C ARG A 459 12.69 -25.40 8.48
N ASP A 460 13.51 -25.24 7.44
CA ASP A 460 14.88 -24.74 7.60
C ASP A 460 14.89 -23.35 8.23
N THR A 461 15.85 -23.10 9.13
CA THR A 461 16.09 -21.79 9.70
C THR A 461 16.52 -20.84 8.60
N GLN A 462 15.82 -19.73 8.49
CA GLN A 462 16.18 -18.65 7.56
C GLN A 462 17.04 -17.62 8.30
N THR A 463 18.13 -17.21 7.67
CA THR A 463 19.05 -16.21 8.23
C THR A 463 19.10 -14.96 7.33
N LYS A 464 19.11 -13.78 7.94
CA LYS A 464 19.29 -12.49 7.27
C LYS A 464 20.34 -11.67 8.01
N THR A 465 21.26 -11.11 7.25
CA THR A 465 22.32 -10.23 7.77
C THR A 465 22.16 -8.84 7.16
N TYR A 466 22.26 -7.81 8.00
CA TYR A 466 22.11 -6.42 7.61
C TYR A 466 23.24 -5.58 8.18
N PRO A 467 23.63 -4.45 7.53
CA PRO A 467 24.39 -3.40 8.16
C PRO A 467 23.67 -2.91 9.42
N ARG A 468 24.38 -2.81 10.54
CA ARG A 468 23.78 -2.42 11.82
C ARG A 468 23.26 -0.99 11.77
N GLY A 469 24.07 -0.03 11.30
CA GLY A 469 23.68 1.35 11.04
C GLY A 469 23.54 1.60 9.56
N GLN A 470 22.42 2.19 9.12
CA GLN A 470 22.13 2.46 7.73
C GLN A 470 21.72 3.93 7.56
N VAL A 471 22.22 4.59 6.52
CA VAL A 471 21.80 5.94 6.13
C VAL A 471 21.09 5.86 4.79
N TRP A 472 19.79 6.08 4.82
CA TRP A 472 18.94 6.14 3.64
C TRP A 472 18.65 7.58 3.28
N VAL A 473 18.74 7.92 1.98
CA VAL A 473 18.60 9.29 1.50
C VAL A 473 17.65 9.35 0.31
N LYS A 474 16.69 10.26 0.37
CA LYS A 474 15.77 10.58 -0.72
C LYS A 474 15.95 12.02 -1.14
N GLU A 475 16.13 12.25 -2.45
CA GLU A 475 16.09 13.58 -3.05
C GLU A 475 14.65 14.09 -3.09
N LEU A 476 14.47 15.39 -2.81
CA LEU A 476 13.18 16.05 -2.81
C LEU A 476 13.11 17.13 -3.91
N GLU A 477 11.89 17.43 -4.38
CA GLU A 477 11.64 18.42 -5.45
C GLU A 477 12.18 19.81 -5.10
N ASP A 478 12.17 20.20 -3.83
CA ASP A 478 12.67 21.49 -3.36
C ASP A 478 14.20 21.59 -3.23
N GLY A 479 14.93 20.53 -3.64
CA GLY A 479 16.38 20.44 -3.55
C GLY A 479 16.90 19.93 -2.21
N GLY A 480 16.03 19.77 -1.21
CA GLY A 480 16.35 19.15 0.08
C GLY A 480 16.62 17.66 -0.02
N ARG A 481 17.02 17.07 1.10
CA ARG A 481 17.18 15.61 1.26
C ARG A 481 16.41 15.14 2.48
N ALA A 482 15.55 14.14 2.32
CA ALA A 482 15.04 13.37 3.45
C ALA A 482 16.05 12.27 3.79
N VAL A 483 16.41 12.15 5.07
CA VAL A 483 17.45 11.24 5.55
C VAL A 483 16.91 10.41 6.71
N GLY A 484 16.97 9.09 6.56
CA GLY A 484 16.70 8.13 7.62
C GLY A 484 18.00 7.54 8.17
N LEU A 485 18.32 7.83 9.42
CA LEU A 485 19.36 7.15 10.18
C LEU A 485 18.70 5.95 10.85
N ILE A 486 18.96 4.74 10.37
CA ILE A 486 18.27 3.52 10.78
C ILE A 486 19.22 2.60 11.51
N ASN A 487 18.82 2.15 12.69
CA ASN A 487 19.54 1.15 13.49
C ASN A 487 18.83 -0.21 13.36
N ALA A 488 19.46 -1.14 12.65
CA ALA A 488 19.00 -2.52 12.56
C ALA A 488 19.45 -3.39 13.76
N GLY A 489 20.26 -2.85 14.68
CA GLY A 489 20.80 -3.56 15.85
C GLY A 489 19.83 -3.60 17.03
N LYS A 490 20.17 -4.46 18.01
CA LYS A 490 19.36 -4.68 19.23
C LYS A 490 19.61 -3.65 20.34
N GLU A 491 20.61 -2.82 20.18
CA GLU A 491 20.99 -1.78 21.14
C GLU A 491 21.06 -0.44 20.42
N GLU A 492 20.93 0.65 21.14
CA GLU A 492 21.11 1.98 20.59
C GLU A 492 22.50 2.17 19.99
N MET A 493 22.62 3.00 18.99
CA MET A 493 23.91 3.35 18.39
C MET A 493 23.91 4.76 17.82
N LYS A 494 25.09 5.38 17.77
CA LYS A 494 25.30 6.61 17.02
C LYS A 494 25.44 6.30 15.53
N ILE A 495 24.71 7.05 14.70
CA ILE A 495 24.80 6.99 13.25
C ILE A 495 25.07 8.38 12.71
N VAL A 496 25.95 8.48 11.74
CA VAL A 496 26.42 9.73 11.16
C VAL A 496 25.92 9.85 9.71
N ALA A 497 25.26 10.94 9.40
CA ALA A 497 25.01 11.40 8.04
C ALA A 497 26.15 12.35 7.64
N ASP A 498 27.14 11.86 6.91
CA ASP A 498 28.24 12.66 6.36
C ASP A 498 27.76 13.40 5.12
N PHE A 499 27.81 14.75 5.12
CA PHE A 499 27.24 15.56 4.06
C PHE A 499 27.95 15.37 2.71
N LYS A 500 29.23 15.01 2.73
CA LYS A 500 29.99 14.71 1.51
C LYS A 500 29.49 13.41 0.87
N GLU A 501 29.22 12.35 1.67
CA GLU A 501 28.62 11.10 1.19
C GLU A 501 27.21 11.36 0.62
N LEU A 502 26.45 12.28 1.23
CA LEU A 502 25.11 12.68 0.79
C LEU A 502 25.14 13.66 -0.39
N LYS A 503 26.31 14.05 -0.89
CA LYS A 503 26.51 15.05 -1.96
C LYS A 503 25.84 16.38 -1.61
N LEU A 504 26.05 16.85 -0.39
CA LEU A 504 25.58 18.14 0.14
C LEU A 504 26.77 19.05 0.39
N ASP A 505 26.69 20.26 -0.09
CA ASP A 505 27.69 21.31 0.10
C ASP A 505 27.26 22.28 1.21
N GLY A 506 28.24 22.77 1.95
CA GLY A 506 28.03 23.80 2.98
C GLY A 506 27.17 23.36 4.16
N LYS A 507 26.72 24.34 4.92
CA LYS A 507 25.90 24.11 6.10
C LYS A 507 24.49 23.70 5.74
N GLN A 508 23.92 22.78 6.54
CA GLN A 508 22.55 22.30 6.36
C GLN A 508 21.71 22.60 7.60
N ILE A 509 20.50 23.10 7.40
CA ILE A 509 19.46 23.14 8.42
C ILE A 509 18.91 21.72 8.53
N VAL A 510 18.87 21.18 9.75
CA VAL A 510 18.36 19.85 10.06
C VAL A 510 17.01 19.98 10.75
N ARG A 511 15.96 19.38 10.16
CA ARG A 511 14.60 19.36 10.69
C ARG A 511 14.18 17.94 11.05
N ASP A 512 13.78 17.72 12.32
CA ASP A 512 13.13 16.48 12.76
C ASP A 512 11.71 16.42 12.19
N LEU A 513 11.48 15.45 11.30
CA LEU A 513 10.20 15.33 10.59
C LEU A 513 9.07 14.80 11.49
N TRP A 514 9.39 13.91 12.45
CA TRP A 514 8.38 13.40 13.36
C TRP A 514 7.92 14.45 14.37
N ARG A 515 8.85 15.27 14.87
CA ARG A 515 8.54 16.36 15.80
C ARG A 515 8.21 17.68 15.12
N GLN A 516 8.35 17.75 13.78
CA GLN A 516 8.13 18.94 12.97
C GLN A 516 8.89 20.17 13.50
N LYS A 517 10.15 19.95 13.89
CA LYS A 517 10.97 20.96 14.58
C LYS A 517 12.38 21.03 14.01
N ASP A 518 12.88 22.25 13.81
CA ASP A 518 14.28 22.46 13.47
C ASP A 518 15.17 22.12 14.66
N ILE A 519 16.19 21.27 14.41
CA ILE A 519 17.18 20.83 15.42
C ILE A 519 18.32 21.86 15.49
N GLY A 520 18.73 22.41 14.33
CA GLY A 520 19.83 23.35 14.23
C GLY A 520 20.46 23.37 12.84
N THR A 521 21.56 24.13 12.72
CA THR A 521 22.38 24.17 11.50
C THR A 521 23.69 23.46 11.74
N PHE A 522 24.05 22.55 10.85
CA PHE A 522 25.23 21.67 10.98
C PHE A 522 26.15 21.86 9.78
N ASP A 523 27.45 21.62 10.01
CA ASP A 523 28.48 21.70 8.99
C ASP A 523 29.17 20.35 8.82
N GLY A 524 29.32 19.87 7.60
CA GLY A 524 30.01 18.62 7.25
C GLY A 524 29.27 17.33 7.62
N LYS A 525 28.54 17.29 8.73
CA LYS A 525 27.79 16.10 9.17
C LYS A 525 26.65 16.41 10.12
N TYR A 526 25.71 15.46 10.21
CA TYR A 526 24.73 15.36 11.29
C TYR A 526 24.86 13.98 11.95
N GLU A 527 24.82 13.89 13.29
CA GLU A 527 24.85 12.62 14.00
C GLU A 527 23.72 12.53 15.03
N ALA A 528 23.19 11.34 15.21
CA ALA A 528 22.17 11.08 16.20
C ALA A 528 22.34 9.69 16.85
N THR A 529 21.91 9.57 18.12
CA THR A 529 21.71 8.28 18.77
C THR A 529 20.38 7.72 18.35
N VAL A 530 20.39 6.53 17.75
CA VAL A 530 19.22 5.85 17.19
C VAL A 530 18.90 4.64 18.06
N PRO A 531 17.67 4.51 18.59
CA PRO A 531 17.29 3.39 19.43
C PRO A 531 17.33 2.06 18.66
N SER A 532 17.29 0.95 19.40
CA SER A 532 17.18 -0.39 18.83
C SER A 532 15.99 -0.49 17.86
N HIS A 533 16.22 -1.02 16.66
CA HIS A 533 15.21 -1.16 15.59
C HIS A 533 14.49 0.15 15.24
N GLY A 534 15.13 1.29 15.53
CA GLY A 534 14.54 2.61 15.40
C GLY A 534 15.09 3.40 14.22
N VAL A 535 14.58 4.62 14.10
CA VAL A 535 14.96 5.60 13.08
C VAL A 535 15.02 7.01 13.68
N VAL A 536 15.99 7.79 13.23
CA VAL A 536 15.94 9.26 13.29
C VAL A 536 15.70 9.75 11.88
N PHE A 537 14.56 10.42 11.67
CA PHE A 537 14.09 10.82 10.34
C PHE A 537 14.10 12.34 10.22
N VAL A 538 14.98 12.86 9.38
CA VAL A 538 15.22 14.29 9.25
C VAL A 538 15.16 14.75 7.79
N LYS A 539 14.89 16.05 7.62
CA LYS A 539 15.10 16.75 6.35
C LYS A 539 16.33 17.67 6.48
N LEU A 540 17.19 17.61 5.48
CA LEU A 540 18.35 18.49 5.31
C LEU A 540 18.03 19.51 4.22
N THR A 541 18.26 20.79 4.53
CA THR A 541 18.05 21.91 3.60
C THR A 541 19.26 22.83 3.66
N PRO A 542 19.82 23.31 2.52
CA PRO A 542 20.94 24.24 2.54
C PRO A 542 20.64 25.47 3.39
N ALA A 543 21.52 25.80 4.32
CA ALA A 543 21.46 27.07 5.04
C ALA A 543 21.85 28.20 4.09
N LYS A 544 21.01 29.23 4.04
CA LYS A 544 21.26 30.44 3.20
C LYS A 544 22.41 31.28 3.76
#